data_c8854959bf600f0c22f51058006d5791
#
_entry.id   c8854959bf600f0c22f51058006d5791
#
_cell.length_a   1.000
_cell.length_b   1.000
_cell.length_c   1.000
_cell.angle_alpha   90.00
_cell.angle_beta   90.00
_cell.angle_gamma   90.00
#
_symmetry.space_group_name_H-M   'P 1'
#
loop_
_entity.id
_entity.type
_entity.pdbx_description
1 polymer ?
#
loop_
_entity_poly.entity_id
_entity_poly.type
_entity_poly.pdbx_seq_one_letter_code
_entity_poly.pdbx_strand_id
1 'polypeptide(L)'
;NILKTLSEIVDEVLFKVSEKGVNVKALDPSRVAMISITLPAESFQEFRAEKELSIGLAVGNLTKILKQLKKGDKLTIGANEESVEILVEGASMRRYKFRNIEVVEEEIPELSPQYDVEASVLSSPFRTALSELASVTSTIGITATQDALTLLDFDSKRSTYKLTTASGNVISLNVKKENVVGAYDSEYVAKIEDILRLSNIIDVKFGSEAPLYISAEFSGGKAEYYLAAKI
;
A
#
# COMPACT_ATOMS: atom_id res chain seq x y z
N ASN A 1 -4.34 -8.46 -3.75
CA ASN A 1 -4.25 -6.98 -3.62
C ASN A 1 -2.80 -6.54 -3.38
N ILE A 2 -2.14 -6.93 -2.25
CA ILE A 2 -0.77 -6.52 -1.89
C ILE A 2 0.23 -6.74 -3.03
N LEU A 3 0.34 -7.97 -3.56
CA LEU A 3 1.28 -8.26 -4.63
C LEU A 3 0.96 -7.55 -5.94
N LYS A 4 -0.31 -7.24 -6.19
CA LYS A 4 -0.69 -6.46 -7.36
C LYS A 4 -0.14 -5.04 -7.22
N THR A 5 -0.35 -4.38 -6.08
CA THR A 5 0.24 -3.06 -5.83
C THR A 5 1.78 -3.09 -5.89
N LEU A 6 2.43 -4.09 -5.29
CA LEU A 6 3.88 -4.23 -5.39
C LEU A 6 4.34 -4.35 -6.85
N SER A 7 3.62 -5.11 -7.70
CA SER A 7 3.97 -5.26 -9.12
C SER A 7 3.77 -4.01 -9.97
N GLU A 8 3.06 -3.02 -9.46
CA GLU A 8 2.88 -1.71 -10.08
C GLU A 8 3.97 -0.70 -9.65
N ILE A 9 4.74 -1.06 -8.62
CA ILE A 9 5.79 -0.22 -8.02
C ILE A 9 7.18 -0.75 -8.39
N VAL A 10 7.41 -2.07 -8.26
CA VAL A 10 8.71 -2.72 -8.48
C VAL A 10 8.57 -4.05 -9.22
N ASP A 11 9.60 -4.44 -9.97
CA ASP A 11 9.67 -5.74 -10.65
C ASP A 11 10.14 -6.85 -9.72
N GLU A 12 11.05 -6.53 -8.81
CA GLU A 12 11.63 -7.45 -7.83
C GLU A 12 11.43 -6.91 -6.42
N VAL A 13 11.23 -7.79 -5.47
CA VAL A 13 10.94 -7.42 -4.09
C VAL A 13 11.72 -8.30 -3.11
N LEU A 14 12.16 -7.68 -2.02
CA LEU A 14 12.82 -8.33 -0.89
C LEU A 14 11.83 -8.50 0.26
N PHE A 15 11.55 -9.75 0.62
CA PHE A 15 10.81 -10.08 1.83
C PHE A 15 11.79 -10.37 2.96
N LYS A 16 11.69 -9.63 4.04
CA LYS A 16 12.44 -9.89 5.27
C LYS A 16 11.58 -10.72 6.21
N VAL A 17 12.02 -11.93 6.47
CA VAL A 17 11.34 -12.89 7.33
C VAL A 17 12.09 -12.99 8.64
N SER A 18 11.38 -12.93 9.75
CA SER A 18 11.90 -13.14 11.10
C SER A 18 10.88 -13.88 11.94
N GLU A 19 11.20 -14.26 13.18
CA GLU A 19 10.22 -14.83 14.12
C GLU A 19 8.97 -13.97 14.32
N LYS A 20 9.09 -12.64 14.12
CA LYS A 20 7.98 -11.68 14.28
C LYS A 20 7.03 -11.66 13.09
N GLY A 21 7.42 -12.21 11.94
CA GLY A 21 6.62 -12.19 10.72
C GLY A 21 7.41 -11.80 9.47
N VAL A 22 6.71 -11.21 8.51
CA VAL A 22 7.25 -10.81 7.21
C VAL A 22 7.13 -9.31 7.02
N ASN A 23 8.21 -8.66 6.64
CA ASN A 23 8.26 -7.25 6.29
C ASN A 23 8.71 -7.07 4.84
N VAL A 24 8.09 -6.13 4.16
CA VAL A 24 8.41 -5.72 2.80
C VAL A 24 8.51 -4.21 2.75
N LYS A 25 9.60 -3.69 2.18
CA LYS A 25 9.69 -2.28 1.79
C LYS A 25 10.09 -2.22 0.33
N ALA A 26 9.40 -1.41 -0.43
CA ALA A 26 9.71 -1.18 -1.83
C ALA A 26 9.62 0.31 -2.15
N LEU A 27 10.64 0.80 -2.83
CA LEU A 27 10.75 2.16 -3.34
C LEU A 27 10.69 2.08 -4.86
N ASP A 28 9.87 2.90 -5.51
CA ASP A 28 9.83 2.92 -6.96
C ASP A 28 11.15 3.43 -7.55
N PRO A 29 11.51 3.03 -8.79
CA PRO A 29 12.79 3.44 -9.40
C PRO A 29 12.99 4.95 -9.51
N SER A 30 11.91 5.73 -9.59
CA SER A 30 11.95 7.20 -9.62
C SER A 30 12.03 7.82 -8.22
N ARG A 31 11.98 7.00 -7.17
CA ARG A 31 12.01 7.42 -5.76
C ARG A 31 10.88 8.38 -5.35
N VAL A 32 9.76 8.29 -6.03
CA VAL A 32 8.58 9.12 -5.80
C VAL A 32 7.60 8.45 -4.85
N ALA A 33 7.51 7.11 -4.93
CA ALA A 33 6.57 6.33 -4.12
C ALA A 33 7.26 5.21 -3.34
N MET A 34 6.84 5.02 -2.11
CA MET A 34 7.31 3.94 -1.24
C MET A 34 6.12 3.19 -0.64
N ILE A 35 6.23 1.87 -0.57
CA ILE A 35 5.30 1.01 0.13
C ILE A 35 6.03 0.22 1.22
N SER A 36 5.42 0.14 2.39
CA SER A 36 5.85 -0.73 3.49
C SER A 36 4.72 -1.64 3.89
N ILE A 37 4.98 -2.94 4.01
CA ILE A 37 3.99 -3.94 4.38
C ILE A 37 4.55 -4.77 5.53
N THR A 38 3.78 -4.87 6.60
CA THR A 38 4.09 -5.68 7.76
C THR A 38 3.01 -6.75 7.92
N LEU A 39 3.42 -8.01 7.94
CA LEU A 39 2.57 -9.18 8.19
C LEU A 39 3.11 -9.89 9.44
N PRO A 40 2.55 -9.65 10.63
CA PRO A 40 2.97 -10.34 11.83
C PRO A 40 2.75 -11.87 11.72
N ALA A 41 3.48 -12.65 12.50
CA ALA A 41 3.41 -14.10 12.48
C ALA A 41 1.97 -14.64 12.69
N GLU A 42 1.18 -13.97 13.53
CA GLU A 42 -0.22 -14.30 13.79
C GLU A 42 -1.17 -14.04 12.60
N SER A 43 -0.72 -13.34 11.56
CA SER A 43 -1.49 -13.18 10.31
C SER A 43 -1.55 -14.47 9.48
N PHE A 44 -0.74 -15.45 9.81
CA PHE A 44 -0.64 -16.74 9.12
C PHE A 44 -1.31 -17.84 9.94
N GLN A 45 -1.88 -18.84 9.27
CA GLN A 45 -2.42 -20.03 9.96
C GLN A 45 -1.32 -20.84 10.64
N GLU A 46 -0.15 -20.88 10.02
CA GLU A 46 1.05 -21.50 10.55
C GLU A 46 2.25 -20.67 10.09
N PHE A 47 3.11 -20.27 11.02
CA PHE A 47 4.32 -19.51 10.74
C PHE A 47 5.49 -20.08 11.52
N ARG A 48 6.59 -20.32 10.84
CA ARG A 48 7.86 -20.77 11.45
C ARG A 48 9.03 -20.08 10.76
N ALA A 49 9.87 -19.44 11.52
CA ALA A 49 11.14 -18.90 11.06
C ALA A 49 12.22 -19.26 12.11
N GLU A 50 13.19 -20.06 11.70
CA GLU A 50 14.28 -20.49 12.60
C GLU A 50 15.39 -19.44 12.72
N LYS A 51 15.48 -18.58 11.71
CA LYS A 51 16.44 -17.46 11.63
C LYS A 51 15.88 -16.36 10.77
N GLU A 52 16.49 -15.18 10.86
CA GLU A 52 16.20 -14.12 9.90
C GLU A 52 16.63 -14.55 8.49
N LEU A 53 15.76 -14.30 7.52
CA LEU A 53 15.98 -14.66 6.12
C LEU A 53 15.49 -13.55 5.20
N SER A 54 16.32 -13.19 4.23
CA SER A 54 15.94 -12.32 3.13
C SER A 54 15.58 -13.15 1.90
N ILE A 55 14.39 -12.92 1.36
CA ILE A 55 13.84 -13.65 0.22
C ILE A 55 13.59 -12.67 -0.92
N GLY A 56 14.38 -12.76 -1.98
CA GLY A 56 14.21 -11.97 -3.19
C GLY A 56 13.42 -12.73 -4.26
N LEU A 57 12.38 -12.12 -4.79
CA LEU A 57 11.53 -12.72 -5.83
C LEU A 57 11.06 -11.69 -6.84
N ALA A 58 10.92 -12.13 -8.10
CA ALA A 58 10.19 -11.37 -9.11
C ALA A 58 8.69 -11.33 -8.76
N VAL A 59 8.15 -10.12 -8.56
CA VAL A 59 6.76 -9.93 -8.12
C VAL A 59 5.77 -10.48 -9.13
N GLY A 60 6.07 -10.37 -10.43
CA GLY A 60 5.23 -10.89 -11.51
C GLY A 60 5.01 -12.40 -11.44
N ASN A 61 6.01 -13.18 -11.00
CA ASN A 61 5.87 -14.63 -10.83
C ASN A 61 4.91 -14.98 -9.69
N LEU A 62 5.05 -14.30 -8.54
CA LEU A 62 4.14 -14.46 -7.41
C LEU A 62 2.71 -14.08 -7.79
N THR A 63 2.54 -12.97 -8.46
CA THR A 63 1.22 -12.48 -8.90
C THR A 63 0.52 -13.47 -9.81
N LYS A 64 1.24 -14.10 -10.76
CA LYS A 64 0.69 -15.14 -11.64
C LYS A 64 0.20 -16.36 -10.88
N ILE A 65 0.95 -16.82 -9.87
CA ILE A 65 0.55 -17.97 -9.04
C ILE A 65 -0.68 -17.62 -8.21
N LEU A 66 -0.66 -16.49 -7.51
CA LEU A 66 -1.73 -16.11 -6.60
C LEU A 66 -3.05 -15.76 -7.32
N LYS A 67 -3.00 -15.29 -8.56
CA LYS A 67 -4.20 -15.12 -9.40
C LYS A 67 -4.93 -16.42 -9.72
N GLN A 68 -4.23 -17.56 -9.64
CA GLN A 68 -4.80 -18.88 -9.90
C GLN A 68 -5.38 -19.58 -8.67
N LEU A 69 -5.20 -18.96 -7.47
CA LEU A 69 -5.76 -19.48 -6.22
C LEU A 69 -7.28 -19.41 -6.24
N LYS A 70 -7.91 -20.48 -5.77
CA LYS A 70 -9.35 -20.57 -5.57
C LYS A 70 -9.68 -20.52 -4.08
N LYS A 71 -10.91 -20.18 -3.79
CA LYS A 71 -11.40 -20.23 -2.41
C LYS A 71 -11.30 -21.67 -1.86
N GLY A 72 -10.59 -21.81 -0.74
CA GLY A 72 -10.34 -23.11 -0.11
C GLY A 72 -8.99 -23.74 -0.45
N ASP A 73 -8.22 -23.17 -1.42
CA ASP A 73 -6.85 -23.60 -1.64
C ASP A 73 -5.99 -23.23 -0.42
N LYS A 74 -5.11 -24.15 0.00
CA LYS A 74 -4.08 -23.92 1.00
C LYS A 74 -2.79 -23.51 0.29
N LEU A 75 -2.20 -22.43 0.73
CA LEU A 75 -0.91 -21.91 0.24
C LEU A 75 0.15 -22.12 1.31
N THR A 76 1.23 -22.81 0.97
CA THR A 76 2.41 -22.95 1.83
C THR A 76 3.62 -22.39 1.11
N ILE A 77 4.39 -21.56 1.80
CA ILE A 77 5.64 -20.99 1.27
C ILE A 77 6.77 -21.42 2.18
N GLY A 78 7.74 -22.12 1.62
CA GLY A 78 8.99 -22.48 2.27
C GLY A 78 10.16 -21.80 1.58
N ALA A 79 11.15 -21.35 2.32
CA ALA A 79 12.30 -20.68 1.75
C ALA A 79 13.58 -20.98 2.52
N ASN A 80 14.68 -20.93 1.80
CA ASN A 80 16.04 -20.91 2.34
C ASN A 80 16.89 -19.90 1.56
N GLU A 81 18.18 -19.84 1.83
CA GLU A 81 19.09 -18.89 1.17
C GLU A 81 19.19 -19.08 -0.34
N GLU A 82 18.91 -20.28 -0.86
CA GLU A 82 19.07 -20.60 -2.29
C GLU A 82 17.75 -20.57 -3.07
N SER A 83 16.65 -20.98 -2.43
CA SER A 83 15.40 -21.22 -3.14
C SER A 83 14.15 -20.91 -2.31
N VAL A 84 13.10 -20.61 -3.04
CA VAL A 84 11.73 -20.42 -2.53
C VAL A 84 10.82 -21.45 -3.17
N GLU A 85 10.06 -22.14 -2.37
CA GLU A 85 9.10 -23.13 -2.81
C GLU A 85 7.70 -22.69 -2.41
N ILE A 86 6.79 -22.73 -3.37
CA ILE A 86 5.37 -22.42 -3.18
C ILE A 86 4.57 -23.66 -3.49
N LEU A 87 3.85 -24.16 -2.51
CA LEU A 87 2.93 -25.27 -2.63
C LEU A 87 1.50 -24.77 -2.53
N VAL A 88 0.69 -25.14 -3.50
CA VAL A 88 -0.76 -24.85 -3.53
C VAL A 88 -1.50 -26.17 -3.51
N GLU A 89 -2.28 -26.38 -2.48
CA GLU A 89 -3.11 -27.58 -2.26
C GLU A 89 -4.58 -27.21 -2.39
N GLY A 90 -5.25 -27.82 -3.34
CA GLY A 90 -6.67 -27.62 -3.63
C GLY A 90 -7.21 -28.81 -4.42
N ALA A 91 -7.98 -28.58 -5.47
CA ALA A 91 -8.43 -29.64 -6.38
C ALA A 91 -7.26 -30.41 -7.01
N SER A 92 -6.09 -29.79 -7.10
CA SER A 92 -4.82 -30.41 -7.49
C SER A 92 -3.70 -29.83 -6.63
N MET A 93 -2.63 -30.62 -6.45
CA MET A 93 -1.41 -30.15 -5.83
C MET A 93 -0.53 -29.50 -6.89
N ARG A 94 -0.10 -28.27 -6.67
CA ARG A 94 0.76 -27.50 -7.58
C ARG A 94 1.97 -27.03 -6.79
N ARG A 95 3.17 -27.27 -7.31
CA ARG A 95 4.43 -26.91 -6.68
C ARG A 95 5.22 -26.02 -7.62
N TYR A 96 5.71 -24.92 -7.12
CA TYR A 96 6.56 -23.98 -7.84
C TYR A 96 7.84 -23.80 -7.06
N LYS A 97 8.97 -23.87 -7.74
CA LYS A 97 10.27 -23.62 -7.14
C LYS A 97 10.96 -22.49 -7.88
N PHE A 98 11.41 -21.50 -7.15
CA PHE A 98 12.14 -20.33 -7.63
C PHE A 98 13.50 -20.27 -6.98
N ARG A 99 14.45 -19.65 -7.66
CA ARG A 99 15.69 -19.25 -7.05
C ARG A 99 15.43 -18.05 -6.13
N ASN A 100 16.01 -18.05 -4.95
CA ASN A 100 16.09 -16.86 -4.12
C ASN A 100 17.08 -15.91 -4.81
N ILE A 101 16.60 -14.79 -5.33
CA ILE A 101 17.42 -13.82 -6.07
C ILE A 101 17.97 -12.77 -5.09
N GLU A 102 19.19 -12.33 -5.36
CA GLU A 102 19.79 -11.24 -4.61
C GLU A 102 19.16 -9.92 -5.09
N VAL A 103 18.32 -9.34 -4.26
CA VAL A 103 17.72 -8.02 -4.50
C VAL A 103 18.52 -7.01 -3.70
N VAL A 104 19.04 -6.00 -4.37
CA VAL A 104 19.75 -4.90 -3.71
C VAL A 104 18.79 -4.18 -2.77
N GLU A 105 19.10 -4.22 -1.48
CA GLU A 105 18.35 -3.44 -0.51
C GLU A 105 18.73 -1.98 -0.65
N GLU A 106 17.79 -1.17 -1.11
CA GLU A 106 17.98 0.28 -1.07
C GLU A 106 17.88 0.77 0.38
N GLU A 107 18.82 1.61 0.79
CA GLU A 107 18.71 2.34 2.04
C GLU A 107 17.55 3.33 1.91
N ILE A 108 16.41 2.96 2.47
CA ILE A 108 15.24 3.82 2.53
C ILE A 108 15.36 4.62 3.84
N PRO A 109 15.50 5.95 3.77
CA PRO A 109 15.60 6.77 4.96
C PRO A 109 14.32 6.64 5.80
N GLU A 110 14.46 6.69 7.12
CA GLU A 110 13.30 6.83 8.00
C GLU A 110 12.62 8.17 7.72
N LEU A 111 11.40 8.10 7.22
CA LEU A 111 10.60 9.28 6.96
C LEU A 111 9.95 9.73 8.29
N SER A 112 10.21 10.97 8.69
CA SER A 112 9.55 11.61 9.84
C SER A 112 8.88 12.92 9.38
N PRO A 113 7.96 12.86 8.41
CA PRO A 113 7.35 14.06 7.85
C PRO A 113 6.44 14.72 8.88
N GLN A 114 6.40 16.05 8.84
CA GLN A 114 5.43 16.82 9.60
C GLN A 114 4.16 16.97 8.76
N TYR A 115 3.05 16.45 9.26
CA TYR A 115 1.77 16.53 8.60
C TYR A 115 0.91 17.65 9.16
N ASP A 116 0.33 18.43 8.26
CA ASP A 116 -0.60 19.51 8.60
C ASP A 116 -2.02 18.99 8.84
N VAL A 117 -2.37 17.88 8.18
CA VAL A 117 -3.68 17.22 8.26
C VAL A 117 -3.51 15.73 8.47
N GLU A 118 -4.28 15.19 9.41
CA GLU A 118 -4.39 13.77 9.68
C GLU A 118 -5.87 13.38 9.75
N ALA A 119 -6.27 12.36 9.00
CA ALA A 119 -7.66 11.93 8.90
C ALA A 119 -7.76 10.41 8.91
N SER A 120 -8.83 9.88 9.54
CA SER A 120 -9.28 8.51 9.33
C SER A 120 -10.61 8.55 8.56
N VAL A 121 -10.68 7.84 7.44
CA VAL A 121 -11.81 7.91 6.51
C VAL A 121 -12.29 6.53 6.10
N LEU A 122 -13.54 6.43 5.66
CA LEU A 122 -14.02 5.21 5.01
C LEU A 122 -13.29 4.99 3.68
N SER A 123 -12.73 3.81 3.52
CA SER A 123 -11.93 3.43 2.35
C SER A 123 -12.73 3.50 1.05
N SER A 124 -13.96 3.01 1.04
CA SER A 124 -14.76 2.91 -0.19
C SER A 124 -15.03 4.27 -0.86
N PRO A 125 -15.58 5.29 -0.18
CA PRO A 125 -15.81 6.60 -0.80
C PRO A 125 -14.49 7.31 -1.17
N PHE A 126 -13.45 7.16 -0.36
CA PHE A 126 -12.13 7.73 -0.66
C PHE A 126 -11.54 7.11 -1.94
N ARG A 127 -11.59 5.78 -2.07
CA ARG A 127 -11.15 5.06 -3.26
C ARG A 127 -11.93 5.46 -4.51
N THR A 128 -13.25 5.59 -4.41
CA THR A 128 -14.08 6.06 -5.54
C THR A 128 -13.63 7.43 -6.01
N ALA A 129 -13.44 8.37 -5.08
CA ALA A 129 -12.96 9.72 -5.42
C ALA A 129 -11.58 9.70 -6.10
N LEU A 130 -10.64 8.88 -5.60
CA LEU A 130 -9.32 8.74 -6.21
C LEU A 130 -9.40 8.18 -7.63
N SER A 131 -10.14 7.09 -7.82
CA SER A 131 -10.27 6.41 -9.11
C SER A 131 -10.91 7.31 -10.17
N GLU A 132 -11.96 8.03 -9.81
CA GLU A 132 -12.64 8.94 -10.73
C GLU A 132 -11.78 10.17 -11.04
N LEU A 133 -11.10 10.77 -10.05
CA LEU A 133 -10.17 11.88 -10.30
C LEU A 133 -8.98 11.45 -11.14
N ALA A 134 -8.37 10.30 -10.87
CA ALA A 134 -7.24 9.80 -11.64
C ALA A 134 -7.57 9.58 -13.12
N SER A 135 -8.84 9.40 -13.47
CA SER A 135 -9.29 9.27 -14.87
C SER A 135 -9.38 10.60 -15.63
N VAL A 136 -9.39 11.74 -14.93
CA VAL A 136 -9.66 13.06 -15.53
C VAL A 136 -8.59 14.12 -15.25
N THR A 137 -7.68 13.86 -14.32
CA THR A 137 -6.60 14.81 -14.00
C THR A 137 -5.26 14.11 -13.80
N SER A 138 -4.17 14.81 -14.09
CA SER A 138 -2.79 14.34 -13.82
C SER A 138 -2.31 14.66 -12.41
N THR A 139 -3.02 15.56 -11.70
CA THR A 139 -2.65 15.99 -10.35
C THR A 139 -3.87 16.04 -9.47
N ILE A 140 -3.89 15.21 -8.42
CA ILE A 140 -4.95 15.22 -7.41
C ILE A 140 -4.52 16.13 -6.27
N GLY A 141 -5.36 17.13 -5.98
CA GLY A 141 -5.26 17.94 -4.79
C GLY A 141 -6.04 17.35 -3.63
N ILE A 142 -5.48 17.43 -2.43
CA ILE A 142 -6.15 17.04 -1.19
C ILE A 142 -6.11 18.23 -0.22
N THR A 143 -7.26 18.62 0.29
CA THR A 143 -7.39 19.71 1.29
C THR A 143 -8.40 19.33 2.35
N ALA A 144 -8.37 20.00 3.48
CA ALA A 144 -9.31 19.75 4.58
C ALA A 144 -9.80 21.06 5.22
N THR A 145 -11.03 21.01 5.71
CA THR A 145 -11.60 21.93 6.69
C THR A 145 -11.80 21.17 8.00
N GLN A 146 -12.33 21.82 9.04
CA GLN A 146 -12.57 21.16 10.35
C GLN A 146 -13.59 20.01 10.28
N ASP A 147 -14.42 19.93 9.24
CA ASP A 147 -15.53 18.99 9.08
C ASP A 147 -15.48 18.15 7.82
N ALA A 148 -14.50 18.39 6.95
CA ALA A 148 -14.45 17.73 5.65
C ALA A 148 -13.05 17.55 5.10
N LEU A 149 -12.85 16.42 4.41
CA LEU A 149 -11.73 16.14 3.53
C LEU A 149 -12.22 16.29 2.07
N THR A 150 -11.51 17.06 1.27
CA THR A 150 -11.87 17.30 -0.14
C THR A 150 -10.73 16.86 -1.05
N LEU A 151 -11.06 16.02 -2.01
CA LEU A 151 -10.18 15.65 -3.11
C LEU A 151 -10.65 16.41 -4.36
N LEU A 152 -9.70 16.91 -5.15
CA LEU A 152 -10.04 17.75 -6.30
C LEU A 152 -9.02 17.59 -7.45
N ASP A 153 -9.47 17.93 -8.64
CA ASP A 153 -8.58 18.23 -9.76
C ASP A 153 -7.78 19.49 -9.42
N PHE A 154 -6.48 19.31 -9.17
CA PHE A 154 -5.62 20.38 -8.66
C PHE A 154 -5.47 21.52 -9.67
N ASP A 155 -5.39 21.20 -10.96
CA ASP A 155 -5.09 22.16 -12.02
C ASP A 155 -6.33 22.98 -12.42
N SER A 156 -7.41 22.29 -12.79
CA SER A 156 -8.62 22.96 -13.31
C SER A 156 -9.69 23.25 -12.26
N LYS A 157 -9.65 22.55 -11.12
CA LYS A 157 -10.65 22.60 -10.04
C LYS A 157 -12.09 22.33 -10.48
N ARG A 158 -12.25 21.66 -11.63
CA ARG A 158 -13.58 21.34 -12.19
C ARG A 158 -14.26 20.17 -11.54
N SER A 159 -13.47 19.27 -10.96
CA SER A 159 -13.98 18.07 -10.27
C SER A 159 -13.56 18.09 -8.80
N THR A 160 -14.51 17.91 -7.91
CA THR A 160 -14.29 17.87 -6.47
C THR A 160 -15.13 16.78 -5.81
N TYR A 161 -14.53 16.08 -4.85
CA TYR A 161 -15.18 15.08 -4.03
C TYR A 161 -15.02 15.45 -2.56
N LYS A 162 -16.14 15.70 -1.88
CA LYS A 162 -16.14 16.11 -0.49
C LYS A 162 -16.61 14.96 0.41
N LEU A 163 -15.75 14.51 1.30
CA LEU A 163 -16.05 13.56 2.35
C LEU A 163 -16.23 14.33 3.66
N THR A 164 -17.32 14.10 4.37
CA THR A 164 -17.65 14.88 5.56
C THR A 164 -17.80 13.99 6.81
N THR A 165 -17.60 14.59 7.98
CA THR A 165 -17.92 13.97 9.26
C THR A 165 -19.42 13.74 9.40
N ALA A 166 -20.24 14.67 8.92
CA ALA A 166 -21.71 14.58 8.97
C ALA A 166 -22.27 13.40 8.15
N SER A 167 -21.63 13.03 7.03
CA SER A 167 -22.02 11.86 6.24
C SER A 167 -21.44 10.52 6.79
N GLY A 168 -20.60 10.58 7.81
CA GLY A 168 -19.90 9.41 8.36
C GLY A 168 -18.75 8.91 7.47
N ASN A 169 -18.40 9.59 6.38
CA ASN A 169 -17.28 9.20 5.51
C ASN A 169 -15.91 9.57 6.12
N VAL A 170 -15.89 10.57 6.98
CA VAL A 170 -14.73 10.95 7.79
C VAL A 170 -15.01 10.56 9.24
N ILE A 171 -14.17 9.66 9.77
CA ILE A 171 -14.29 9.12 11.14
C ILE A 171 -13.62 10.06 12.14
N SER A 172 -12.42 10.54 11.80
CA SER A 172 -11.69 11.53 12.57
C SER A 172 -10.92 12.46 11.64
N LEU A 173 -10.74 13.69 12.07
CA LEU A 173 -10.04 14.71 11.31
C LEU A 173 -9.34 15.66 12.28
N ASN A 174 -8.03 15.81 12.08
CA ASN A 174 -7.19 16.73 12.82
C ASN A 174 -6.49 17.68 11.82
N VAL A 175 -6.94 18.91 11.79
CA VAL A 175 -6.41 19.97 10.93
C VAL A 175 -5.56 20.92 11.79
N LYS A 176 -4.24 20.75 11.71
CA LYS A 176 -3.26 21.56 12.46
C LYS A 176 -3.02 22.91 11.79
N LYS A 177 -3.16 22.96 10.45
CA LYS A 177 -3.00 24.16 9.65
C LYS A 177 -4.12 24.24 8.62
N GLU A 178 -4.82 25.37 8.60
CA GLU A 178 -5.90 25.62 7.66
C GLU A 178 -5.38 26.00 6.25
N ASN A 179 -6.23 25.81 5.25
CA ASN A 179 -5.95 26.15 3.85
C ASN A 179 -4.73 25.43 3.24
N VAL A 180 -4.39 24.25 3.78
CA VAL A 180 -3.34 23.40 3.22
C VAL A 180 -3.92 22.62 2.05
N VAL A 181 -3.17 22.58 0.95
CA VAL A 181 -3.45 21.73 -0.20
C VAL A 181 -2.20 20.91 -0.50
N GLY A 182 -2.30 19.60 -0.39
CA GLY A 182 -1.30 18.67 -0.91
C GLY A 182 -1.62 18.34 -2.35
N ALA A 183 -0.64 18.34 -3.24
CA ALA A 183 -0.78 17.98 -4.66
C ALA A 183 0.05 16.74 -4.98
N TYR A 184 -0.57 15.74 -5.62
CA TYR A 184 0.04 14.43 -5.83
C TYR A 184 -0.24 13.91 -7.23
N ASP A 185 0.70 13.17 -7.77
CA ASP A 185 0.57 12.56 -9.10
C ASP A 185 -0.53 11.48 -9.12
N SER A 186 -1.49 11.64 -10.01
CA SER A 186 -2.68 10.78 -10.07
C SER A 186 -2.37 9.33 -10.45
N GLU A 187 -1.35 9.08 -11.27
CA GLU A 187 -0.97 7.72 -11.68
C GLU A 187 -0.42 6.94 -10.47
N TYR A 188 0.40 7.60 -9.64
CA TYR A 188 0.92 6.99 -8.41
C TYR A 188 -0.17 6.80 -7.36
N VAL A 189 -1.09 7.75 -7.23
CA VAL A 189 -2.23 7.61 -6.31
C VAL A 189 -3.12 6.42 -6.74
N ALA A 190 -3.33 6.21 -8.04
CA ALA A 190 -4.13 5.09 -8.55
C ALA A 190 -3.53 3.71 -8.22
N LYS A 191 -2.20 3.60 -8.13
CA LYS A 191 -1.50 2.33 -7.82
C LYS A 191 -1.88 1.74 -6.47
N ILE A 192 -2.34 2.54 -5.51
CA ILE A 192 -2.70 2.06 -4.16
C ILE A 192 -4.14 1.55 -4.04
N GLU A 193 -4.95 1.62 -5.09
CA GLU A 193 -6.38 1.26 -5.02
C GLU A 193 -6.62 -0.14 -4.42
N ASP A 194 -5.78 -1.11 -4.77
CA ASP A 194 -5.89 -2.47 -4.25
C ASP A 194 -5.52 -2.59 -2.75
N ILE A 195 -4.64 -1.72 -2.24
CA ILE A 195 -4.34 -1.61 -0.82
C ILE A 195 -5.53 -1.04 -0.05
N LEU A 196 -6.18 -0.03 -0.61
CA LEU A 196 -7.35 0.57 0.02
C LEU A 196 -8.52 -0.42 0.19
N ARG A 197 -8.56 -1.50 -0.62
CA ARG A 197 -9.55 -2.58 -0.49
C ARG A 197 -9.31 -3.53 0.69
N LEU A 198 -8.15 -3.46 1.33
CA LEU A 198 -7.79 -4.35 2.44
C LEU A 198 -8.47 -3.96 3.75
N SER A 199 -8.87 -2.70 3.90
CA SER A 199 -9.49 -2.17 5.10
C SER A 199 -10.76 -1.38 4.80
N ASN A 200 -11.69 -1.36 5.73
CA ASN A 200 -12.86 -0.48 5.65
C ASN A 200 -12.55 0.97 6.03
N ILE A 201 -11.57 1.16 6.90
CA ILE A 201 -11.11 2.48 7.36
C ILE A 201 -9.61 2.59 7.04
N ILE A 202 -9.20 3.72 6.54
CA ILE A 202 -7.83 4.05 6.23
C ILE A 202 -7.41 5.34 6.90
N ASP A 203 -6.14 5.47 7.21
CA ASP A 203 -5.57 6.74 7.66
C ASP A 203 -4.93 7.46 6.50
N VAL A 204 -5.17 8.74 6.41
CA VAL A 204 -4.65 9.65 5.38
C VAL A 204 -4.00 10.83 6.06
N LYS A 205 -2.73 11.12 5.72
CA LYS A 205 -2.02 12.29 6.24
C LYS A 205 -1.35 13.04 5.09
N PHE A 206 -1.37 14.35 5.15
CA PHE A 206 -0.77 15.20 4.12
C PHE A 206 -0.39 16.59 4.65
N GLY A 207 0.31 17.32 3.82
CA GLY A 207 0.68 18.71 4.02
C GLY A 207 1.02 19.35 2.67
N SER A 208 1.32 20.65 2.63
CA SER A 208 1.63 21.34 1.38
C SER A 208 2.93 20.84 0.73
N GLU A 209 3.91 20.44 1.53
CA GLU A 209 5.22 19.95 1.10
C GLU A 209 5.49 18.53 1.64
N ALA A 210 4.56 17.97 2.42
CA ALA A 210 4.69 16.64 2.98
C ALA A 210 4.28 15.58 1.97
N PRO A 211 4.90 14.39 2.00
CA PRO A 211 4.41 13.27 1.23
C PRO A 211 2.98 12.92 1.65
N LEU A 212 2.17 12.45 0.72
CA LEU A 212 0.92 11.78 1.05
C LEU A 212 1.25 10.48 1.78
N TYR A 213 0.67 10.30 2.95
CA TYR A 213 0.71 9.04 3.68
C TYR A 213 -0.67 8.43 3.69
N ILE A 214 -0.75 7.15 3.34
CA ILE A 214 -1.98 6.37 3.47
C ILE A 214 -1.63 5.05 4.12
N SER A 215 -2.41 4.64 5.12
CA SER A 215 -2.26 3.32 5.71
C SER A 215 -3.58 2.56 5.79
N ALA A 216 -3.48 1.25 5.66
CA ALA A 216 -4.58 0.29 5.79
C ALA A 216 -4.15 -0.83 6.72
N GLU A 217 -4.96 -1.12 7.75
CA GLU A 217 -4.78 -2.27 8.64
C GLU A 217 -5.70 -3.40 8.21
N PHE A 218 -5.18 -4.64 8.19
CA PHE A 218 -5.93 -5.81 7.72
C PHE A 218 -5.41 -7.09 8.36
N SER A 219 -6.29 -7.93 8.86
CA SER A 219 -5.95 -9.28 9.37
C SER A 219 -4.70 -9.33 10.25
N GLY A 220 -4.50 -8.34 11.11
CA GLY A 220 -3.32 -8.18 11.96
C GLY A 220 -2.10 -7.56 11.26
N GLY A 221 -2.11 -7.39 9.94
CA GLY A 221 -1.07 -6.72 9.19
C GLY A 221 -1.37 -5.25 8.89
N LYS A 222 -0.38 -4.56 8.35
CA LYS A 222 -0.45 -3.15 7.96
C LYS A 222 0.24 -2.91 6.64
N ALA A 223 -0.37 -2.12 5.79
CA ALA A 223 0.25 -1.55 4.60
C ALA A 223 0.31 -0.02 4.74
N GLU A 224 1.45 0.55 4.42
CA GLU A 224 1.72 1.98 4.47
C GLU A 224 2.27 2.43 3.13
N TYR A 225 1.74 3.50 2.61
CA TYR A 225 2.12 4.08 1.34
C TYR A 225 2.51 5.54 1.53
N TYR A 226 3.61 5.91 0.92
CA TYR A 226 4.13 7.27 0.90
C TYR A 226 4.30 7.71 -0.54
N LEU A 227 3.82 8.88 -0.89
CA LEU A 227 3.94 9.48 -2.20
C LEU A 227 4.46 10.90 -2.06
N ALA A 228 5.57 11.21 -2.72
CA ALA A 228 6.13 12.56 -2.73
C ALA A 228 5.12 13.58 -3.25
N ALA A 229 5.12 14.77 -2.67
CA ALA A 229 4.32 15.87 -3.18
C ALA A 229 4.80 16.26 -4.58
N LYS A 230 3.85 16.60 -5.45
CA LYS A 230 4.12 17.14 -6.78
C LYS A 230 4.22 18.66 -6.62
N ILE A 231 5.41 19.19 -6.82
CA ILE A 231 5.72 20.62 -6.70
C ILE A 231 5.48 21.31 -8.04
#